data_0e78b1953183b23f09a31e6d22a67e8d
#
_entry.id   0e78b1953183b23f09a31e6d22a67e8d
#
_cell.length_a   1.000
_cell.length_b   1.000
_cell.length_c   1.000
_cell.angle_alpha   90.00
_cell.angle_beta   90.00
_cell.angle_gamma   90.00
#
_symmetry.space_group_name_H-M   'P 1'
#
loop_
_entity.id
_entity.type
_entity.pdbx_description
1 polymer ?
#
loop_
_entity_poly.entity_id
_entity_poly.type
_entity_poly.pdbx_seq_one_letter_code
_entity_poly.pdbx_strand_id
1 'polypeptide(L)'
;MRPTPTLLKPLTALLGLAVAAAVWVQFGLLWQIAVVTWVLVIGIDAFTLPKKNFLIAERSLPSRFALGVPSYVTLTISHKLSRQLTLQVFDGIPTAATAPTLPHTVIVPAGQFSAMTYETMFTERGQHTFMPAHVLASSLLGFWQRLYRIGETQQTRAYPNYEPVVRFALLAMANRVEQMGIIRRRRIGASLDFHQLRDYQEGDVLSRVDWKATSRRLSLISRDFDEVRNQTVLLVPDCGRRMRALDGSLSQFDHCLNAMLLISFIALRQGDDVGVCGFGGVRKWLPPVKGTHSMPRLLNHLYDYEASSEPSDFIEAAEQVMARQKRRALVILLTNLRSEDSTTLATAVHLMQKRHLVLVATLREAELETRASTPVQNLSDALEFGAMTHYFAERRLLLENLRAKRVLTVDESAQMLPVALANQYLDVKAAGTL
;
A
#
# COMPACT_ATOMS: atom_id res chain seq x y z
N MET A 1 37.03 16.02 -2.23
CA MET A 1 37.88 15.03 -2.88
C MET A 1 38.32 14.04 -1.82
N ARG A 2 38.42 12.77 -2.14
CA ARG A 2 38.90 11.73 -1.24
C ARG A 2 39.97 10.90 -2.01
N PRO A 3 41.09 10.52 -1.39
CA PRO A 3 42.01 9.59 -1.99
C PRO A 3 41.39 8.19 -2.02
N THR A 4 41.72 7.44 -3.04
CA THR A 4 41.30 6.03 -3.18
C THR A 4 42.32 5.07 -2.62
N PRO A 5 41.99 3.82 -2.29
CA PRO A 5 42.95 2.79 -1.90
C PRO A 5 44.00 2.50 -2.98
N THR A 6 43.70 2.78 -4.25
CA THR A 6 44.65 2.61 -5.36
C THR A 6 45.83 3.53 -5.27
N LEU A 7 45.74 4.68 -4.60
CA LEU A 7 46.83 5.61 -4.35
C LEU A 7 47.86 5.02 -3.38
N LEU A 8 47.51 4.08 -2.51
CA LEU A 8 48.39 3.45 -1.54
C LEU A 8 49.39 2.47 -2.19
N LYS A 9 49.01 1.82 -3.31
CA LYS A 9 49.87 0.82 -3.97
C LYS A 9 51.22 1.38 -4.43
N PRO A 10 51.27 2.48 -5.19
CA PRO A 10 52.59 3.05 -5.55
C PRO A 10 53.30 3.71 -4.36
N LEU A 11 52.63 4.09 -3.32
CA LEU A 11 53.21 4.62 -2.10
C LEU A 11 54.07 3.56 -1.39
N THR A 12 53.65 2.28 -1.39
CA THR A 12 54.43 1.17 -0.87
C THR A 12 55.71 0.93 -1.70
N ALA A 13 55.62 1.09 -3.03
CA ALA A 13 56.80 0.98 -3.90
C ALA A 13 57.81 2.12 -3.65
N LEU A 14 57.30 3.36 -3.47
CA LEU A 14 58.14 4.51 -3.11
C LEU A 14 58.84 4.34 -1.74
N LEU A 15 58.11 3.73 -0.79
CA LEU A 15 58.71 3.40 0.53
C LEU A 15 59.84 2.39 0.40
N GLY A 16 59.65 1.34 -0.41
CA GLY A 16 60.72 0.38 -0.70
C GLY A 16 61.96 1.03 -1.33
N LEU A 17 61.72 1.95 -2.29
CA LEU A 17 62.79 2.71 -2.93
C LEU A 17 63.50 3.67 -1.94
N ALA A 18 62.74 4.26 -1.00
CA ALA A 18 63.31 5.09 0.06
C ALA A 18 64.24 4.30 0.98
N VAL A 19 63.88 3.08 1.35
CA VAL A 19 64.72 2.18 2.15
C VAL A 19 66.03 1.81 1.38
N ALA A 20 65.86 1.48 0.08
CA ALA A 20 67.05 1.22 -0.77
C ALA A 20 67.96 2.43 -0.90
N ALA A 21 67.41 3.64 -1.07
CA ALA A 21 68.18 4.89 -1.11
C ALA A 21 68.90 5.22 0.20
N ALA A 22 68.35 4.80 1.34
CA ALA A 22 68.97 4.96 2.65
C ALA A 22 70.21 4.02 2.84
N VAL A 23 70.17 2.83 2.19
CA VAL A 23 71.28 1.85 2.25
C VAL A 23 72.36 2.14 1.20
N TRP A 24 71.95 2.56 -0.03
CA TRP A 24 72.84 2.81 -1.16
C TRP A 24 72.68 4.22 -1.70
N VAL A 25 73.62 5.11 -1.49
CA VAL A 25 73.64 6.54 -1.87
C VAL A 25 73.30 6.76 -3.35
N GLN A 26 73.72 5.84 -4.22
CA GLN A 26 73.46 5.89 -5.67
C GLN A 26 71.98 5.88 -6.03
N PHE A 27 71.02 5.39 -5.18
CA PHE A 27 69.65 5.40 -5.37
C PHE A 27 68.95 6.69 -4.87
N GLY A 28 69.64 7.57 -4.17
CA GLY A 28 69.06 8.79 -3.61
C GLY A 28 68.44 9.74 -4.65
N LEU A 29 69.20 9.93 -5.76
CA LEU A 29 68.72 10.81 -6.87
C LEU A 29 67.50 10.18 -7.57
N LEU A 30 67.51 8.85 -7.76
CA LEU A 30 66.39 8.12 -8.34
C LEU A 30 65.10 8.23 -7.47
N TRP A 31 65.26 8.11 -6.16
CA TRP A 31 64.14 8.28 -5.21
C TRP A 31 63.54 9.68 -5.25
N GLN A 32 64.39 10.75 -5.27
CA GLN A 32 63.91 12.13 -5.37
C GLN A 32 63.10 12.39 -6.68
N ILE A 33 63.62 11.91 -7.81
CA ILE A 33 62.94 12.02 -9.09
C ILE A 33 61.60 11.26 -9.05
N ALA A 34 61.60 10.04 -8.49
CA ALA A 34 60.37 9.22 -8.36
C ALA A 34 59.31 9.91 -7.51
N VAL A 35 59.68 10.52 -6.38
CA VAL A 35 58.78 11.25 -5.49
C VAL A 35 58.20 12.48 -6.19
N VAL A 36 59.02 13.30 -6.86
CA VAL A 36 58.61 14.48 -7.59
C VAL A 36 57.63 14.09 -8.71
N THR A 37 58.00 13.07 -9.51
CA THR A 37 57.13 12.56 -10.57
C THR A 37 55.80 12.06 -10.03
N TRP A 38 55.83 11.33 -8.91
CA TRP A 38 54.61 10.82 -8.27
C TRP A 38 53.68 11.96 -7.81
N VAL A 39 54.24 12.99 -7.16
CA VAL A 39 53.46 14.16 -6.71
C VAL A 39 52.84 14.89 -7.90
N LEU A 40 53.58 15.03 -9.00
CA LEU A 40 53.08 15.65 -10.24
C LEU A 40 51.90 14.82 -10.85
N VAL A 41 52.09 13.49 -10.93
CA VAL A 41 51.06 12.58 -11.47
C VAL A 41 49.78 12.64 -10.63
N ILE A 42 49.90 12.62 -9.30
CA ILE A 42 48.75 12.77 -8.37
C ILE A 42 48.06 14.11 -8.58
N GLY A 43 48.85 15.20 -8.71
CA GLY A 43 48.32 16.55 -8.94
C GLY A 43 47.56 16.65 -10.27
N ILE A 44 48.17 16.14 -11.35
CA ILE A 44 47.53 16.14 -12.67
C ILE A 44 46.22 15.30 -12.64
N ASP A 45 46.27 14.13 -12.01
CA ASP A 45 45.10 13.25 -11.91
C ASP A 45 43.93 13.93 -11.17
N ALA A 46 44.19 14.75 -10.16
CA ALA A 46 43.16 15.52 -9.47
C ALA A 46 42.41 16.49 -10.39
N PHE A 47 43.08 17.08 -11.39
CA PHE A 47 42.46 17.96 -12.36
C PHE A 47 41.61 17.20 -13.40
N THR A 48 41.75 15.90 -13.52
CA THR A 48 40.93 15.07 -14.43
C THR A 48 39.51 14.81 -13.91
N LEU A 49 39.24 15.13 -12.63
CA LEU A 49 37.90 14.98 -12.07
C LEU A 49 36.87 15.86 -12.79
N PRO A 50 35.68 15.34 -13.10
CA PRO A 50 34.65 16.13 -13.75
C PRO A 50 34.25 17.33 -12.90
N LYS A 51 33.99 18.48 -13.55
CA LYS A 51 33.32 19.60 -12.86
C LYS A 51 31.83 19.34 -12.76
N LYS A 52 31.20 19.79 -11.67
CA LYS A 52 29.76 19.57 -11.42
C LYS A 52 28.86 19.96 -12.60
N ASN A 53 29.18 21.05 -13.27
CA ASN A 53 28.39 21.59 -14.39
C ASN A 53 28.39 20.71 -15.67
N PHE A 54 29.25 19.71 -15.73
CA PHE A 54 29.28 18.76 -16.86
C PHE A 54 28.44 17.50 -16.61
N LEU A 55 27.93 17.30 -15.38
CA LEU A 55 27.11 16.16 -15.01
C LEU A 55 25.66 16.62 -14.89
N ILE A 56 24.77 15.95 -15.58
CA ILE A 56 23.33 16.18 -15.53
C ILE A 56 22.64 14.87 -15.17
N ALA A 57 21.69 14.93 -14.25
CA ALA A 57 20.86 13.79 -13.89
C ALA A 57 19.39 14.17 -14.01
N GLU A 58 18.63 13.36 -14.72
CA GLU A 58 17.19 13.48 -14.89
C GLU A 58 16.52 12.23 -14.37
N ARG A 59 15.52 12.40 -13.51
CA ARG A 59 14.78 11.30 -12.91
C ARG A 59 13.37 11.24 -13.46
N SER A 60 12.97 10.06 -13.90
CA SER A 60 11.60 9.76 -14.30
C SER A 60 10.93 8.93 -13.22
N LEU A 61 9.92 9.51 -12.58
CA LEU A 61 9.12 8.86 -11.55
C LEU A 61 7.79 8.40 -12.14
N PRO A 62 7.24 7.27 -11.67
CA PRO A 62 5.84 6.93 -11.90
C PRO A 62 4.93 8.05 -11.38
N SER A 63 3.79 8.23 -12.00
CA SER A 63 2.80 9.25 -11.58
C SER A 63 2.27 9.03 -10.17
N ARG A 64 2.29 7.79 -9.69
CA ARG A 64 1.84 7.37 -8.36
C ARG A 64 2.58 6.12 -7.92
N PHE A 65 2.88 6.04 -6.63
CA PHE A 65 3.41 4.83 -5.99
C PHE A 65 2.31 4.17 -5.16
N ALA A 66 2.28 2.84 -5.17
CA ALA A 66 1.42 2.07 -4.28
C ALA A 66 2.24 1.52 -3.12
N LEU A 67 1.70 1.61 -1.91
CA LEU A 67 2.35 1.13 -0.69
C LEU A 67 2.58 -0.39 -0.75
N GLY A 68 3.79 -0.83 -0.41
CA GLY A 68 4.16 -2.25 -0.39
C GLY A 68 4.26 -2.90 -1.77
N VAL A 69 4.18 -2.12 -2.86
CA VAL A 69 4.28 -2.64 -4.23
C VAL A 69 5.57 -2.14 -4.88
N PRO A 70 6.39 -3.06 -5.43
CA PRO A 70 7.59 -2.68 -6.17
C PRO A 70 7.25 -1.77 -7.35
N SER A 71 8.00 -0.69 -7.48
CA SER A 71 7.85 0.28 -8.58
C SER A 71 9.21 0.61 -9.16
N TYR A 72 9.26 0.93 -10.44
CA TYR A 72 10.52 1.20 -11.12
C TYR A 72 10.73 2.70 -11.31
N VAL A 73 11.92 3.15 -10.93
CA VAL A 73 12.40 4.52 -11.13
C VAL A 73 13.53 4.50 -12.12
N THR A 74 13.49 5.38 -13.12
CA THR A 74 14.56 5.52 -14.10
C THR A 74 15.33 6.81 -13.86
N LEU A 75 16.64 6.68 -13.67
CA LEU A 75 17.58 7.80 -13.55
C LEU A 75 18.50 7.83 -14.77
N THR A 76 18.42 8.90 -15.53
CA THR A 76 19.26 9.13 -16.71
C THR A 76 20.38 10.08 -16.34
N ILE A 77 21.62 9.66 -16.55
CA ILE A 77 22.81 10.46 -16.29
C ILE A 77 23.51 10.74 -17.59
N SER A 78 23.82 12.01 -17.84
CA SER A 78 24.57 12.46 -19.01
C SER A 78 25.74 13.35 -18.60
N HIS A 79 26.77 13.39 -19.44
CA HIS A 79 27.89 14.30 -19.28
C HIS A 79 28.42 14.84 -20.61
N LYS A 80 29.08 16.00 -20.53
CA LYS A 80 29.65 16.71 -21.70
C LYS A 80 31.18 16.51 -21.86
N LEU A 81 31.75 15.48 -21.26
CA LEU A 81 33.18 15.20 -21.36
C LEU A 81 33.47 14.30 -22.56
N SER A 82 34.67 14.45 -23.12
CA SER A 82 35.15 13.66 -24.28
C SER A 82 35.64 12.26 -23.93
N ARG A 83 35.48 11.81 -22.69
CA ARG A 83 35.87 10.49 -22.22
C ARG A 83 34.72 9.77 -21.53
N GLN A 84 34.78 8.46 -21.52
CA GLN A 84 33.89 7.61 -20.73
C GLN A 84 34.09 7.83 -19.23
N LEU A 85 33.00 7.83 -18.46
CA LEU A 85 33.02 7.90 -17.00
C LEU A 85 32.38 6.68 -16.40
N THR A 86 33.04 6.11 -15.39
CA THR A 86 32.45 5.11 -14.51
C THR A 86 32.00 5.81 -13.22
N LEU A 87 30.71 5.76 -12.94
CA LEU A 87 30.08 6.47 -11.84
C LEU A 87 29.40 5.48 -10.91
N GLN A 88 29.62 5.62 -9.61
CA GLN A 88 28.77 4.97 -8.63
C GLN A 88 27.65 5.93 -8.27
N VAL A 89 26.41 5.47 -8.42
CA VAL A 89 25.22 6.29 -8.29
C VAL A 89 24.36 5.76 -7.15
N PHE A 90 24.03 6.64 -6.24
CA PHE A 90 23.03 6.45 -5.21
C PHE A 90 21.96 7.52 -5.38
N ASP A 91 20.76 7.12 -5.75
CA ASP A 91 19.66 8.10 -5.86
C ASP A 91 19.18 8.51 -4.48
N GLY A 92 18.81 9.78 -4.33
CA GLY A 92 18.33 10.36 -3.08
C GLY A 92 16.91 9.90 -2.76
N ILE A 93 16.74 8.59 -2.51
CA ILE A 93 15.44 8.01 -2.15
C ILE A 93 14.93 8.53 -0.81
N PRO A 94 13.60 8.67 -0.62
CA PRO A 94 13.01 8.99 0.68
C PRO A 94 13.33 7.93 1.74
N THR A 95 13.35 8.32 3.01
CA THR A 95 13.56 7.39 4.14
C THR A 95 12.50 6.31 4.26
N ALA A 96 11.28 6.63 3.82
CA ALA A 96 10.14 5.70 3.76
C ALA A 96 10.16 4.78 2.53
N ALA A 97 11.24 4.77 1.75
CA ALA A 97 11.38 3.91 0.59
C ALA A 97 12.65 3.06 0.68
N THR A 98 12.57 1.86 0.17
CA THR A 98 13.71 0.93 0.05
C THR A 98 14.06 0.73 -1.41
N ALA A 99 15.36 0.66 -1.71
CA ALA A 99 15.88 0.34 -3.04
C ALA A 99 17.14 -0.53 -2.88
N PRO A 100 16.98 -1.85 -2.81
CA PRO A 100 18.08 -2.78 -2.47
C PRO A 100 19.19 -2.84 -3.53
N THR A 101 18.92 -2.38 -4.75
CA THR A 101 19.88 -2.38 -5.86
C THR A 101 20.81 -1.16 -5.87
N LEU A 102 20.59 -0.18 -4.99
CA LEU A 102 21.44 0.99 -4.85
C LEU A 102 22.51 0.77 -3.74
N PRO A 103 23.76 1.30 -3.90
CA PRO A 103 24.27 2.07 -5.04
C PRO A 103 24.57 1.22 -6.29
N HIS A 104 24.35 1.78 -7.47
CA HIS A 104 24.58 1.11 -8.74
C HIS A 104 25.74 1.74 -9.52
N THR A 105 26.56 0.92 -10.20
CA THR A 105 27.66 1.42 -11.03
C THR A 105 27.20 1.57 -12.46
N VAL A 106 27.29 2.80 -12.97
CA VAL A 106 26.87 3.17 -14.32
C VAL A 106 28.08 3.61 -15.14
N ILE A 107 28.18 3.11 -16.36
CA ILE A 107 29.17 3.54 -17.33
C ILE A 107 28.49 4.47 -18.32
N VAL A 108 28.97 5.72 -18.39
CA VAL A 108 28.43 6.73 -19.31
C VAL A 108 29.46 7.00 -20.39
N PRO A 109 29.16 6.71 -21.68
CA PRO A 109 30.07 6.98 -22.79
C PRO A 109 30.33 8.47 -22.99
N ALA A 110 31.40 8.81 -23.73
CA ALA A 110 31.80 10.19 -23.97
C ALA A 110 30.68 11.01 -24.66
N GLY A 111 30.26 12.10 -24.03
CA GLY A 111 29.26 13.01 -24.58
C GLY A 111 27.87 12.40 -24.75
N GLN A 112 27.59 11.26 -24.12
CA GLN A 112 26.32 10.54 -24.21
C GLN A 112 25.60 10.49 -22.86
N PHE A 113 24.51 9.73 -22.82
CA PHE A 113 23.76 9.44 -21.59
C PHE A 113 23.72 7.93 -21.33
N SER A 114 23.48 7.58 -20.10
CA SER A 114 23.17 6.22 -19.68
C SER A 114 21.98 6.26 -18.73
N ALA A 115 21.00 5.40 -18.97
CA ALA A 115 19.84 5.25 -18.11
C ALA A 115 20.00 4.02 -17.24
N MET A 116 19.74 4.16 -15.94
CA MET A 116 19.62 3.06 -15.01
C MET A 116 18.19 3.01 -14.47
N THR A 117 17.64 1.81 -14.41
CA THR A 117 16.34 1.57 -13.79
C THR A 117 16.56 0.74 -12.53
N TYR A 118 15.98 1.18 -11.43
CA TYR A 118 16.05 0.46 -10.16
C TYR A 118 14.67 0.32 -9.56
N GLU A 119 14.50 -0.74 -8.80
CA GLU A 119 13.29 -1.04 -8.08
C GLU A 119 13.26 -0.28 -6.75
N THR A 120 12.11 0.31 -6.43
CA THR A 120 11.85 0.96 -5.15
C THR A 120 10.48 0.57 -4.61
N MET A 121 10.38 0.40 -3.29
CA MET A 121 9.16 0.06 -2.59
C MET A 121 8.98 0.99 -1.40
N PHE A 122 7.80 1.62 -1.31
CA PHE A 122 7.44 2.47 -0.19
C PHE A 122 6.85 1.65 0.96
N THR A 123 7.29 1.94 2.18
CA THR A 123 6.81 1.34 3.43
C THR A 123 5.84 2.23 4.18
N GLU A 124 5.77 3.52 3.84
CA GLU A 124 4.87 4.49 4.44
C GLU A 124 4.14 5.27 3.36
N ARG A 125 2.87 5.59 3.63
CA ARG A 125 2.06 6.45 2.77
C ARG A 125 2.42 7.91 3.00
N GLY A 126 1.93 8.74 2.11
CA GLY A 126 2.07 10.18 2.28
C GLY A 126 2.83 10.85 1.15
N GLN A 127 3.19 12.09 1.40
CA GLN A 127 3.99 12.87 0.49
C GLN A 127 5.47 12.67 0.81
N HIS A 128 6.22 12.22 -0.16
CA HIS A 128 7.64 11.93 -0.04
C HIS A 128 8.45 12.76 -1.02
N THR A 129 9.71 12.97 -0.69
CA THR A 129 10.60 13.81 -1.47
C THR A 129 11.85 13.03 -1.86
N PHE A 130 12.07 12.87 -3.15
CA PHE A 130 13.33 12.40 -3.68
C PHE A 130 14.35 13.55 -3.68
N MET A 131 15.46 13.36 -3.00
CA MET A 131 16.56 14.31 -2.97
C MET A 131 17.43 14.18 -4.24
N PRO A 132 18.31 15.16 -4.53
CA PRO A 132 19.29 15.03 -5.62
C PRO A 132 20.10 13.75 -5.49
N ALA A 133 20.43 13.14 -6.63
CA ALA A 133 21.24 11.94 -6.68
C ALA A 133 22.68 12.21 -6.25
N HIS A 134 23.25 11.28 -5.49
CA HIS A 134 24.64 11.26 -5.08
C HIS A 134 25.44 10.45 -6.08
N VAL A 135 26.39 11.08 -6.76
CA VAL A 135 27.22 10.45 -7.78
C VAL A 135 28.68 10.54 -7.38
N LEU A 136 29.31 9.40 -7.23
CA LEU A 136 30.74 9.29 -6.95
C LEU A 136 31.48 9.04 -8.27
N ALA A 137 32.29 10.01 -8.70
CA ALA A 137 33.13 9.88 -9.87
C ALA A 137 34.59 9.77 -9.50
N SER A 138 35.33 8.91 -10.21
CA SER A 138 36.77 8.70 -10.05
C SER A 138 37.52 9.52 -11.10
N SER A 139 38.75 9.91 -10.74
CA SER A 139 39.73 10.50 -11.65
C SER A 139 40.19 9.50 -12.74
N LEU A 140 40.96 9.94 -13.72
CA LEU A 140 41.40 9.12 -14.85
C LEU A 140 42.23 7.91 -14.41
N LEU A 141 43.20 8.13 -13.51
CA LEU A 141 44.05 7.08 -12.96
C LEU A 141 43.40 6.41 -11.72
N GLY A 142 42.27 6.92 -11.26
CA GLY A 142 41.53 6.39 -10.13
C GLY A 142 42.17 6.72 -8.77
N PHE A 143 43.07 7.69 -8.66
CA PHE A 143 43.67 8.08 -7.38
C PHE A 143 42.76 8.95 -6.53
N TRP A 144 41.85 9.69 -7.16
CA TRP A 144 40.92 10.59 -6.53
C TRP A 144 39.50 10.23 -6.84
N GLN A 145 38.64 10.43 -5.84
CA GLN A 145 37.18 10.37 -5.99
C GLN A 145 36.51 11.62 -5.46
N ARG A 146 35.45 12.02 -6.12
CA ARG A 146 34.63 13.16 -5.70
C ARG A 146 33.16 12.80 -5.72
N LEU A 147 32.46 13.14 -4.64
CA LEU A 147 31.02 13.02 -4.53
C LEU A 147 30.36 14.29 -5.05
N TYR A 148 29.40 14.09 -5.93
CA TYR A 148 28.57 15.15 -6.50
C TYR A 148 27.13 14.94 -6.09
N ARG A 149 26.40 16.04 -5.90
CA ARG A 149 24.95 16.05 -5.78
C ARG A 149 24.38 16.66 -7.04
N ILE A 150 23.66 15.88 -7.85
CA ILE A 150 23.15 16.28 -9.16
C ILE A 150 21.67 15.92 -9.30
N GLY A 151 20.97 16.60 -10.20
CA GLY A 151 19.53 16.47 -10.39
C GLY A 151 18.74 17.38 -9.45
N GLU A 152 17.44 17.31 -9.57
CA GLU A 152 16.50 18.15 -8.83
C GLU A 152 15.78 17.35 -7.73
N THR A 153 15.26 18.10 -6.76
CA THR A 153 14.37 17.56 -5.74
C THR A 153 12.98 17.37 -6.36
N GLN A 154 12.43 16.16 -6.26
CA GLN A 154 11.11 15.84 -6.82
C GLN A 154 10.19 15.33 -5.72
N GLN A 155 8.96 15.84 -5.71
CA GLN A 155 7.93 15.38 -4.80
C GLN A 155 7.10 14.28 -5.45
N THR A 156 6.76 13.29 -4.65
CA THR A 156 5.88 12.18 -5.06
C THR A 156 4.91 11.82 -3.95
N ARG A 157 3.93 10.98 -4.27
CA ARG A 157 2.93 10.52 -3.32
C ARG A 157 2.82 9.00 -3.36
N ALA A 158 2.88 8.39 -2.18
CA ALA A 158 2.60 6.97 -1.99
C ALA A 158 1.16 6.80 -1.49
N TYR A 159 0.36 6.09 -2.26
CA TYR A 159 -1.06 5.80 -1.98
C TYR A 159 -1.22 4.42 -1.34
N PRO A 160 -2.35 4.13 -0.69
CA PRO A 160 -2.68 2.76 -0.31
C PRO A 160 -2.61 1.82 -1.53
N ASN A 161 -2.40 0.54 -1.30
CA ASN A 161 -2.28 -0.43 -2.40
C ASN A 161 -3.61 -0.57 -3.15
N TYR A 162 -3.67 -0.03 -4.35
CA TYR A 162 -4.83 -0.12 -5.24
C TYR A 162 -4.69 -1.24 -6.30
N GLU A 163 -3.63 -2.04 -6.26
CA GLU A 163 -3.44 -3.16 -7.19
C GLU A 163 -4.61 -4.16 -7.17
N PRO A 164 -5.16 -4.56 -6.00
CA PRO A 164 -6.34 -5.42 -5.96
C PRO A 164 -7.54 -4.82 -6.70
N VAL A 165 -7.70 -3.50 -6.67
CA VAL A 165 -8.78 -2.79 -7.40
C VAL A 165 -8.57 -2.90 -8.90
N VAL A 166 -7.35 -2.65 -9.37
CA VAL A 166 -6.99 -2.75 -10.80
C VAL A 166 -7.18 -4.19 -11.29
N ARG A 167 -6.68 -5.16 -10.53
CA ARG A 167 -6.83 -6.60 -10.82
C ARG A 167 -8.30 -7.00 -10.90
N PHE A 168 -9.12 -6.55 -9.95
CA PHE A 168 -10.57 -6.78 -10.00
C PHE A 168 -11.20 -6.15 -11.24
N ALA A 169 -10.86 -4.92 -11.58
CA ALA A 169 -11.39 -4.24 -12.75
C ALA A 169 -11.09 -5.01 -14.05
N LEU A 170 -9.84 -5.48 -14.22
CA LEU A 170 -9.42 -6.26 -15.38
C LEU A 170 -10.14 -7.61 -15.46
N LEU A 171 -10.22 -8.36 -14.35
CA LEU A 171 -10.90 -9.64 -14.30
C LEU A 171 -12.42 -9.50 -14.49
N ALA A 172 -12.98 -8.41 -14.02
CA ALA A 172 -14.39 -8.11 -14.21
C ALA A 172 -14.73 -7.76 -15.68
N MET A 173 -13.81 -7.13 -16.40
CA MET A 173 -13.93 -6.94 -17.85
C MET A 173 -13.87 -8.29 -18.61
N ALA A 174 -13.02 -9.20 -18.16
CA ALA A 174 -12.89 -10.54 -18.74
C ALA A 174 -13.96 -11.54 -18.28
N ASN A 175 -14.93 -11.12 -17.44
CA ASN A 175 -15.92 -12.00 -16.79
C ASN A 175 -15.32 -13.12 -15.91
N ARG A 176 -14.10 -12.92 -15.39
CA ARG A 176 -13.32 -13.92 -14.61
C ARG A 176 -13.08 -13.51 -13.16
N VAL A 177 -14.02 -12.78 -12.56
CA VAL A 177 -13.89 -12.26 -11.17
C VAL A 177 -13.73 -13.40 -10.15
N GLU A 178 -14.23 -14.58 -10.46
CA GLU A 178 -14.11 -15.77 -9.61
C GLU A 178 -12.65 -16.19 -9.37
N GLN A 179 -11.72 -15.82 -10.26
CA GLN A 179 -10.28 -16.08 -10.07
C GLN A 179 -9.66 -15.30 -8.89
N MET A 180 -10.35 -14.28 -8.39
CA MET A 180 -9.98 -13.58 -7.15
C MET A 180 -10.65 -14.15 -5.90
N GLY A 181 -11.41 -15.24 -6.01
CA GLY A 181 -12.21 -15.77 -4.93
C GLY A 181 -13.49 -14.97 -4.66
N ILE A 182 -13.86 -14.04 -5.54
CA ILE A 182 -15.09 -13.26 -5.42
C ILE A 182 -16.23 -14.03 -6.11
N ILE A 183 -17.21 -14.47 -5.32
CA ILE A 183 -18.31 -15.32 -5.79
C ILE A 183 -19.43 -14.43 -6.31
N ARG A 184 -19.76 -14.57 -7.59
CA ARG A 184 -20.98 -13.98 -8.16
C ARG A 184 -22.17 -14.88 -7.84
N ARG A 185 -22.99 -14.48 -6.89
CA ARG A 185 -24.28 -15.13 -6.67
C ARG A 185 -25.32 -14.58 -7.64
N ARG A 186 -25.91 -15.46 -8.48
CA ARG A 186 -27.09 -15.12 -9.27
C ARG A 186 -28.25 -14.85 -8.29
N ARG A 187 -28.86 -13.70 -8.40
CA ARG A 187 -30.11 -13.39 -7.68
C ARG A 187 -31.18 -14.36 -8.15
N ILE A 188 -31.64 -15.22 -7.26
CA ILE A 188 -32.94 -15.88 -7.36
C ILE A 188 -33.85 -15.04 -6.47
N GLY A 189 -34.48 -14.05 -7.08
CA GLY A 189 -35.66 -13.35 -6.67
C GLY A 189 -35.80 -12.84 -5.25
N ALA A 190 -35.60 -11.58 -5.00
CA ALA A 190 -36.39 -10.74 -4.11
C ALA A 190 -35.87 -9.30 -4.14
N SER A 191 -35.91 -8.64 -5.29
CA SER A 191 -36.03 -7.20 -5.31
C SER A 191 -37.50 -6.85 -5.10
N LEU A 192 -37.77 -5.96 -4.16
CA LEU A 192 -39.15 -5.54 -3.84
C LEU A 192 -39.58 -4.31 -4.65
N ASP A 193 -38.69 -3.72 -5.44
CA ASP A 193 -39.04 -2.56 -6.26
C ASP A 193 -39.56 -3.02 -7.62
N PHE A 194 -40.88 -2.78 -7.81
CA PHE A 194 -41.59 -3.06 -9.05
C PHE A 194 -41.04 -2.16 -10.17
N HIS A 195 -40.55 -2.78 -11.26
CA HIS A 195 -40.10 -2.05 -12.43
C HIS A 195 -41.18 -1.96 -13.50
N GLN A 196 -41.62 -3.11 -14.00
CA GLN A 196 -42.61 -3.20 -15.07
C GLN A 196 -43.35 -4.52 -15.07
N LEU A 197 -44.48 -4.55 -15.80
CA LEU A 197 -45.16 -5.77 -16.18
C LEU A 197 -44.68 -6.22 -17.55
N ARG A 198 -44.25 -7.49 -17.66
CA ARG A 198 -43.89 -8.11 -18.93
C ARG A 198 -44.62 -9.43 -19.12
N ASP A 199 -44.69 -9.90 -20.34
CA ASP A 199 -45.27 -11.19 -20.62
C ASP A 199 -44.42 -12.29 -19.93
N TYR A 200 -45.10 -13.29 -19.37
CA TYR A 200 -44.46 -14.42 -18.71
C TYR A 200 -43.62 -15.19 -19.72
N GLN A 201 -42.39 -15.52 -19.33
CA GLN A 201 -41.50 -16.38 -20.09
C GLN A 201 -41.35 -17.74 -19.40
N GLU A 202 -41.23 -18.80 -20.19
CA GLU A 202 -41.03 -20.14 -19.66
C GLU A 202 -39.74 -20.19 -18.81
N GLY A 203 -39.91 -20.56 -17.52
CA GLY A 203 -38.81 -20.49 -16.52
C GLY A 203 -38.97 -19.37 -15.48
N ASP A 204 -39.92 -18.46 -15.63
CA ASP A 204 -40.25 -17.46 -14.59
C ASP A 204 -40.89 -18.12 -13.38
N VAL A 205 -40.56 -17.63 -12.19
CA VAL A 205 -41.12 -18.13 -10.92
C VAL A 205 -42.60 -17.72 -10.83
N LEU A 206 -43.48 -18.69 -10.62
CA LEU A 206 -44.93 -18.47 -10.55
C LEU A 206 -45.38 -17.44 -9.50
N SER A 207 -44.60 -17.28 -8.41
CA SER A 207 -44.86 -16.25 -7.40
C SER A 207 -44.73 -14.81 -7.91
N ARG A 208 -44.13 -14.62 -9.08
CA ARG A 208 -44.00 -13.30 -9.74
C ARG A 208 -45.13 -12.98 -10.70
N VAL A 209 -46.07 -13.88 -10.93
CA VAL A 209 -47.20 -13.65 -11.79
C VAL A 209 -48.14 -12.62 -11.14
N ASP A 210 -48.45 -11.56 -11.87
CA ASP A 210 -49.48 -10.62 -11.48
C ASP A 210 -50.86 -11.09 -11.95
N TRP A 211 -51.53 -11.80 -11.06
CA TRP A 211 -52.85 -12.35 -11.37
C TRP A 211 -53.91 -11.28 -11.77
N LYS A 212 -53.79 -10.06 -11.24
CA LYS A 212 -54.68 -8.94 -11.56
C LYS A 212 -54.41 -8.40 -12.97
N ALA A 213 -53.17 -8.30 -13.39
CA ALA A 213 -52.80 -7.92 -14.76
C ALA A 213 -53.13 -9.04 -15.75
N THR A 214 -52.83 -10.29 -15.39
CA THR A 214 -53.15 -11.51 -16.17
C THR A 214 -54.63 -11.63 -16.47
N SER A 215 -55.52 -11.41 -15.48
CA SER A 215 -56.97 -11.49 -15.69
C SER A 215 -57.51 -10.40 -16.61
N ARG A 216 -56.84 -9.24 -16.69
CA ARG A 216 -57.25 -8.13 -17.58
C ARG A 216 -56.74 -8.33 -19.01
N ARG A 217 -55.53 -8.91 -19.19
CA ARG A 217 -54.94 -9.08 -20.53
C ARG A 217 -55.17 -10.45 -21.15
N LEU A 218 -55.70 -11.40 -20.38
CA LEU A 218 -55.93 -12.79 -20.80
C LEU A 218 -54.64 -13.51 -21.25
N SER A 219 -53.48 -13.00 -20.83
CA SER A 219 -52.14 -13.61 -21.01
C SER A 219 -51.38 -13.57 -19.69
N LEU A 220 -50.55 -14.58 -19.43
CA LEU A 220 -49.76 -14.61 -18.21
C LEU A 220 -48.79 -13.43 -18.18
N ILE A 221 -48.88 -12.60 -17.14
CA ILE A 221 -48.02 -11.43 -16.95
C ILE A 221 -47.19 -11.61 -15.69
N SER A 222 -45.88 -11.47 -15.84
CA SER A 222 -44.91 -11.50 -14.77
C SER A 222 -44.52 -10.09 -14.34
N ARG A 223 -44.34 -9.90 -13.03
CA ARG A 223 -43.78 -8.67 -12.46
C ARG A 223 -42.27 -8.75 -12.62
N ASP A 224 -41.71 -7.77 -13.29
CA ASP A 224 -40.30 -7.56 -13.38
C ASP A 224 -39.86 -6.57 -12.29
N PHE A 225 -38.84 -6.93 -11.53
CA PHE A 225 -38.32 -6.12 -10.41
C PHE A 225 -36.95 -5.62 -10.75
N ASP A 226 -36.71 -4.34 -10.56
CA ASP A 226 -35.38 -3.76 -10.74
C ASP A 226 -34.42 -4.24 -9.68
N GLU A 227 -33.14 -4.32 -10.05
CA GLU A 227 -32.07 -4.45 -9.07
C GLU A 227 -32.10 -3.25 -8.13
N VAL A 228 -32.15 -3.49 -6.83
CA VAL A 228 -32.05 -2.43 -5.82
C VAL A 228 -30.71 -1.72 -6.02
N ARG A 229 -30.74 -0.57 -6.67
CA ARG A 229 -29.63 0.35 -6.90
C ARG A 229 -29.72 1.48 -5.89
N ASN A 230 -28.64 2.23 -5.72
CA ASN A 230 -28.56 3.42 -4.86
C ASN A 230 -28.62 3.12 -3.35
N GLN A 231 -28.10 1.97 -2.94
CA GLN A 231 -27.87 1.72 -1.52
C GLN A 231 -26.60 2.47 -1.07
N THR A 232 -26.52 2.78 0.20
CA THR A 232 -25.34 3.47 0.75
C THR A 232 -24.49 2.47 1.53
N VAL A 233 -23.21 2.41 1.20
CA VAL A 233 -22.17 1.73 1.99
C VAL A 233 -21.34 2.79 2.70
N LEU A 234 -21.35 2.75 4.03
CA LEU A 234 -20.58 3.67 4.86
C LEU A 234 -19.41 2.93 5.50
N LEU A 235 -18.21 3.25 5.10
CA LEU A 235 -16.98 2.69 5.63
C LEU A 235 -16.55 3.48 6.87
N VAL A 236 -16.34 2.77 7.98
CA VAL A 236 -16.00 3.36 9.27
C VAL A 236 -14.67 2.78 9.76
N PRO A 237 -13.52 3.27 9.25
CA PRO A 237 -12.22 2.79 9.67
C PRO A 237 -11.85 3.31 11.07
N ASP A 238 -11.37 2.40 11.88
CA ASP A 238 -10.70 2.70 13.13
C ASP A 238 -9.30 3.25 12.84
N CYS A 239 -9.05 4.49 13.26
CA CYS A 239 -7.75 5.16 13.13
C CYS A 239 -7.01 5.22 14.48
N GLY A 240 -7.41 4.40 15.44
CA GLY A 240 -6.81 4.38 16.77
C GLY A 240 -5.47 3.64 16.84
N ARG A 241 -4.84 3.71 18.02
CA ARG A 241 -3.47 3.20 18.26
C ARG A 241 -3.26 1.72 17.90
N ARG A 242 -4.30 0.90 18.00
CA ARG A 242 -4.22 -0.55 17.72
C ARG A 242 -3.95 -0.84 16.26
N MET A 243 -4.50 -0.01 15.40
CA MET A 243 -4.36 -0.17 13.95
C MET A 243 -2.94 0.12 13.44
N ARG A 244 -2.05 0.64 14.32
CA ARG A 244 -0.63 0.83 14.03
C ARG A 244 0.18 -0.47 14.08
N ALA A 245 -0.36 -1.54 14.67
CA ALA A 245 0.32 -2.83 14.70
C ALA A 245 0.67 -3.28 13.28
N LEU A 246 1.91 -3.76 13.11
CA LEU A 246 2.39 -4.27 11.83
C LEU A 246 1.90 -5.71 11.62
N ASP A 247 1.56 -6.01 10.38
CA ASP A 247 1.34 -7.36 9.87
C ASP A 247 2.19 -7.50 8.59
N GLY A 248 3.32 -8.17 8.72
CA GLY A 248 4.37 -8.15 7.71
C GLY A 248 5.02 -6.76 7.60
N SER A 249 5.05 -6.20 6.39
CA SER A 249 5.65 -4.88 6.11
C SER A 249 4.67 -3.71 6.21
N LEU A 250 3.38 -3.97 6.41
CA LEU A 250 2.32 -2.96 6.44
C LEU A 250 1.63 -2.93 7.79
N SER A 251 1.05 -1.78 8.14
CA SER A 251 0.20 -1.68 9.32
C SER A 251 -1.16 -2.35 9.07
N GLN A 252 -1.82 -2.80 10.14
CA GLN A 252 -3.19 -3.31 10.04
C GLN A 252 -4.14 -2.26 9.45
N PHE A 253 -3.86 -0.99 9.71
CA PHE A 253 -4.59 0.11 9.10
C PHE A 253 -4.44 0.16 7.59
N ASP A 254 -3.24 -0.08 7.06
CA ASP A 254 -2.99 -0.12 5.61
C ASP A 254 -3.73 -1.27 4.94
N HIS A 255 -3.78 -2.42 5.59
CA HIS A 255 -4.57 -3.56 5.11
C HIS A 255 -6.07 -3.25 5.10
N CYS A 256 -6.60 -2.56 6.12
CA CYS A 256 -7.98 -2.09 6.11
C CYS A 256 -8.25 -1.11 4.97
N LEU A 257 -7.34 -0.16 4.71
CA LEU A 257 -7.49 0.77 3.58
C LEU A 257 -7.52 0.04 2.23
N ASN A 258 -6.68 -0.97 2.05
CA ASN A 258 -6.68 -1.80 0.84
C ASN A 258 -8.04 -2.51 0.65
N ALA A 259 -8.61 -3.06 1.73
CA ALA A 259 -9.94 -3.66 1.70
C ALA A 259 -11.03 -2.64 1.41
N MET A 260 -10.94 -1.44 2.00
CA MET A 260 -11.87 -0.34 1.76
C MET A 260 -11.86 0.11 0.29
N LEU A 261 -10.69 0.20 -0.32
CA LEU A 261 -10.58 0.59 -1.74
C LEU A 261 -11.24 -0.44 -2.65
N LEU A 262 -11.04 -1.73 -2.40
CA LEU A 262 -11.63 -2.79 -3.21
C LEU A 262 -13.16 -2.80 -3.09
N ILE A 263 -13.69 -2.77 -1.87
CA ILE A 263 -15.14 -2.76 -1.67
C ILE A 263 -15.78 -1.49 -2.20
N SER A 264 -15.13 -0.33 -2.07
CA SER A 264 -15.58 0.92 -2.64
C SER A 264 -15.75 0.83 -4.15
N PHE A 265 -14.74 0.27 -4.83
CA PHE A 265 -14.79 0.10 -6.27
C PHE A 265 -15.94 -0.86 -6.69
N ILE A 266 -16.11 -1.97 -5.97
CA ILE A 266 -17.17 -2.94 -6.23
C ILE A 266 -18.55 -2.30 -6.01
N ALA A 267 -18.74 -1.60 -4.89
CA ALA A 267 -20.01 -0.94 -4.57
C ALA A 267 -20.38 0.16 -5.58
N LEU A 268 -19.43 1.04 -5.91
CA LEU A 268 -19.64 2.07 -6.95
C LEU A 268 -19.97 1.48 -8.31
N ARG A 269 -19.33 0.36 -8.67
CA ARG A 269 -19.61 -0.36 -9.93
C ARG A 269 -21.01 -1.01 -9.93
N GLN A 270 -21.49 -1.44 -8.76
CA GLN A 270 -22.84 -1.97 -8.56
C GLN A 270 -23.91 -0.87 -8.52
N GLY A 271 -23.52 0.41 -8.64
CA GLY A 271 -24.42 1.56 -8.63
C GLY A 271 -24.81 2.04 -7.23
N ASP A 272 -24.08 1.61 -6.19
CA ASP A 272 -24.28 2.04 -4.81
C ASP A 272 -23.43 3.27 -4.48
N ASP A 273 -23.81 3.99 -3.43
CA ASP A 273 -23.09 5.16 -2.94
C ASP A 273 -22.11 4.74 -1.85
N VAL A 274 -20.91 5.32 -1.84
CA VAL A 274 -19.88 5.00 -0.85
C VAL A 274 -19.47 6.25 -0.09
N GLY A 275 -19.57 6.19 1.25
CA GLY A 275 -19.09 7.23 2.15
C GLY A 275 -18.03 6.70 3.13
N VAL A 276 -17.32 7.61 3.79
CA VAL A 276 -16.29 7.26 4.77
C VAL A 276 -16.45 8.14 6.02
N CYS A 277 -16.33 7.52 7.21
CA CYS A 277 -16.37 8.18 8.50
C CYS A 277 -15.22 7.64 9.37
N GLY A 278 -14.08 8.32 9.43
CA GLY A 278 -12.97 7.93 10.30
C GLY A 278 -13.21 8.26 11.77
N PHE A 279 -12.71 7.43 12.68
CA PHE A 279 -12.74 7.66 14.13
C PHE A 279 -11.43 7.18 14.78
N GLY A 280 -11.22 7.46 16.07
CA GLY A 280 -9.99 7.09 16.76
C GLY A 280 -8.81 8.01 16.44
N GLY A 281 -9.01 9.35 16.54
CA GLY A 281 -8.01 10.39 16.28
C GLY A 281 -8.15 11.08 14.92
N VAL A 282 -8.63 10.38 13.88
CA VAL A 282 -8.93 10.98 12.57
C VAL A 282 -10.43 11.15 12.41
N ARG A 283 -10.91 12.38 12.59
CA ARG A 283 -12.35 12.72 12.50
C ARG A 283 -12.72 13.29 11.14
N LYS A 284 -12.42 12.55 10.08
CA LYS A 284 -12.71 12.95 8.70
C LYS A 284 -14.00 12.29 8.20
N TRP A 285 -14.78 13.04 7.43
CA TRP A 285 -16.00 12.62 6.83
C TRP A 285 -16.00 12.85 5.32
N LEU A 286 -16.25 11.79 4.56
CA LEU A 286 -16.60 11.88 3.15
C LEU A 286 -18.08 11.50 3.00
N PRO A 287 -18.93 12.44 2.57
CA PRO A 287 -20.33 12.11 2.28
C PRO A 287 -20.40 11.06 1.17
N PRO A 288 -21.44 10.23 1.16
CA PRO A 288 -21.61 9.22 0.12
C PRO A 288 -21.48 9.80 -1.29
N VAL A 289 -20.61 9.22 -2.08
CA VAL A 289 -20.34 9.58 -3.48
C VAL A 289 -20.77 8.44 -4.40
N LYS A 290 -21.19 8.76 -5.62
CA LYS A 290 -21.77 7.83 -6.57
C LYS A 290 -20.92 7.66 -7.82
N GLY A 291 -20.95 6.45 -8.38
CA GLY A 291 -20.33 6.13 -9.67
C GLY A 291 -18.81 5.94 -9.59
N THR A 292 -18.31 5.11 -10.48
CA THR A 292 -16.87 4.72 -10.51
C THR A 292 -15.92 5.90 -10.78
N HIS A 293 -16.42 6.98 -11.40
CA HIS A 293 -15.67 8.23 -11.60
C HIS A 293 -15.30 8.93 -10.29
N SER A 294 -15.98 8.59 -9.17
CA SER A 294 -15.68 9.12 -7.84
C SER A 294 -14.52 8.40 -7.13
N MET A 295 -14.00 7.31 -7.71
CA MET A 295 -12.89 6.56 -7.11
C MET A 295 -11.63 7.40 -6.83
N PRO A 296 -11.20 8.34 -7.71
CA PRO A 296 -10.08 9.24 -7.41
C PRO A 296 -10.35 10.13 -6.18
N ARG A 297 -11.60 10.53 -5.95
CA ARG A 297 -11.99 11.33 -4.76
C ARG A 297 -11.86 10.51 -3.48
N LEU A 298 -12.32 9.25 -3.51
CA LEU A 298 -12.15 8.30 -2.41
C LEU A 298 -10.66 8.05 -2.11
N LEU A 299 -9.88 7.76 -3.15
CA LEU A 299 -8.44 7.51 -3.02
C LEU A 299 -7.72 8.70 -2.39
N ASN A 300 -7.99 9.92 -2.87
CA ASN A 300 -7.40 11.14 -2.32
C ASN A 300 -7.88 11.44 -0.90
N HIS A 301 -9.12 11.06 -0.54
CA HIS A 301 -9.61 11.23 0.82
C HIS A 301 -8.95 10.25 1.79
N LEU A 302 -8.74 9.00 1.36
CA LEU A 302 -8.10 7.95 2.17
C LEU A 302 -6.57 8.08 2.24
N TYR A 303 -5.98 8.79 1.29
CA TYR A 303 -4.54 8.97 1.17
C TYR A 303 -3.89 9.51 2.46
N ASP A 304 -4.51 10.50 3.10
CA ASP A 304 -4.01 11.18 4.28
C ASP A 304 -4.62 10.69 5.61
N TYR A 305 -5.27 9.52 5.59
CA TYR A 305 -5.67 8.84 6.82
C TYR A 305 -4.48 8.13 7.43
N GLU A 306 -4.27 8.32 8.72
CA GLU A 306 -3.21 7.66 9.47
C GLU A 306 -3.75 7.09 10.78
N ALA A 307 -3.17 5.97 11.21
CA ALA A 307 -3.45 5.45 12.53
C ALA A 307 -2.78 6.34 13.60
N SER A 308 -3.58 6.89 14.48
CA SER A 308 -3.14 7.79 15.55
C SER A 308 -2.63 7.02 16.77
N SER A 309 -2.17 7.73 17.79
CA SER A 309 -1.89 7.18 19.12
C SER A 309 -3.10 7.24 20.07
N GLU A 310 -4.23 7.79 19.62
CA GLU A 310 -5.44 7.91 20.43
C GLU A 310 -6.17 6.56 20.58
N PRO A 311 -6.91 6.36 21.66
CA PRO A 311 -7.78 5.19 21.81
C PRO A 311 -8.97 5.27 20.84
N SER A 312 -9.49 4.10 20.48
CA SER A 312 -10.68 3.98 19.63
C SER A 312 -11.94 4.15 20.48
N ASP A 313 -12.72 5.20 20.23
CA ASP A 313 -14.03 5.41 20.85
C ASP A 313 -15.16 4.99 19.91
N PHE A 314 -15.67 3.78 20.13
CA PHE A 314 -16.75 3.21 19.33
C PHE A 314 -18.09 3.92 19.52
N ILE A 315 -18.33 4.49 20.71
CA ILE A 315 -19.60 5.20 21.00
C ILE A 315 -19.59 6.52 20.23
N GLU A 316 -18.49 7.29 20.29
CA GLU A 316 -18.33 8.50 19.48
C GLU A 316 -18.51 8.20 17.98
N ALA A 317 -17.92 7.11 17.49
CA ALA A 317 -18.08 6.67 16.10
C ALA A 317 -19.55 6.44 15.74
N ALA A 318 -20.28 5.72 16.59
CA ALA A 318 -21.69 5.45 16.38
C ALA A 318 -22.54 6.72 16.38
N GLU A 319 -22.29 7.64 17.30
CA GLU A 319 -22.97 8.94 17.35
C GLU A 319 -22.71 9.77 16.10
N GLN A 320 -21.46 9.83 15.64
CA GLN A 320 -21.09 10.52 14.40
C GLN A 320 -21.79 9.92 13.17
N VAL A 321 -21.86 8.60 13.05
CA VAL A 321 -22.55 7.90 11.98
C VAL A 321 -24.04 8.23 12.03
N MET A 322 -24.69 8.09 13.19
CA MET A 322 -26.13 8.37 13.37
C MET A 322 -26.48 9.83 13.13
N ALA A 323 -25.57 10.76 13.45
CA ALA A 323 -25.78 12.17 13.21
C ALA A 323 -25.69 12.55 11.74
N ARG A 324 -24.72 11.99 11.00
CA ARG A 324 -24.42 12.38 9.61
C ARG A 324 -25.18 11.55 8.58
N GLN A 325 -25.33 10.23 8.79
CA GLN A 325 -26.03 9.35 7.88
C GLN A 325 -27.48 9.15 8.33
N LYS A 326 -28.42 9.86 7.66
CA LYS A 326 -29.86 9.82 8.01
C LYS A 326 -30.61 8.68 7.31
N ARG A 327 -30.16 8.30 6.11
CA ARG A 327 -30.77 7.19 5.35
C ARG A 327 -30.16 5.87 5.79
N ARG A 328 -30.94 4.79 5.67
CA ARG A 328 -30.44 3.43 5.93
C ARG A 328 -29.21 3.16 5.08
N ALA A 329 -28.20 2.50 5.66
CA ALA A 329 -26.94 2.20 5.02
C ALA A 329 -26.37 0.88 5.55
N LEU A 330 -25.50 0.24 4.78
CA LEU A 330 -24.59 -0.77 5.29
C LEU A 330 -23.40 -0.05 5.94
N VAL A 331 -23.30 -0.09 7.24
CA VAL A 331 -22.17 0.45 8.00
C VAL A 331 -21.14 -0.65 8.19
N ILE A 332 -19.97 -0.46 7.63
CA ILE A 332 -18.83 -1.41 7.74
C ILE A 332 -17.83 -0.80 8.70
N LEU A 333 -17.79 -1.32 9.90
CA LEU A 333 -16.81 -0.96 10.94
C LEU A 333 -15.56 -1.82 10.76
N LEU A 334 -14.42 -1.19 10.45
CA LEU A 334 -13.13 -1.87 10.28
C LEU A 334 -12.23 -1.57 11.48
N THR A 335 -11.93 -2.60 12.26
CA THR A 335 -11.13 -2.46 13.48
C THR A 335 -10.40 -3.75 13.81
N ASN A 336 -9.47 -3.71 14.76
CA ASN A 336 -8.90 -4.89 15.39
C ASN A 336 -9.60 -5.09 16.75
N LEU A 337 -10.39 -6.16 16.85
CA LEU A 337 -11.18 -6.45 18.03
C LEU A 337 -10.32 -6.93 19.20
N ARG A 338 -10.57 -6.34 20.37
CA ARG A 338 -10.02 -6.77 21.66
C ARG A 338 -11.16 -7.03 22.66
N SER A 339 -10.93 -7.95 23.61
CA SER A 339 -11.94 -8.31 24.62
C SER A 339 -12.35 -7.12 25.49
N GLU A 340 -11.43 -6.20 25.75
CA GLU A 340 -11.66 -4.97 26.53
C GLU A 340 -12.73 -4.04 25.91
N ASP A 341 -12.95 -4.12 24.59
CA ASP A 341 -13.93 -3.29 23.90
C ASP A 341 -15.35 -3.87 23.85
N SER A 342 -15.53 -5.08 24.37
CA SER A 342 -16.77 -5.87 24.22
C SER A 342 -18.04 -5.08 24.56
N THR A 343 -18.00 -4.30 25.63
CA THR A 343 -19.15 -3.52 26.13
C THR A 343 -19.39 -2.24 25.31
N THR A 344 -18.34 -1.47 25.02
CA THR A 344 -18.42 -0.22 24.25
C THR A 344 -18.80 -0.49 22.80
N LEU A 345 -18.19 -1.51 22.19
CA LEU A 345 -18.52 -1.94 20.84
C LEU A 345 -19.98 -2.46 20.75
N ALA A 346 -20.41 -3.28 21.70
CA ALA A 346 -21.79 -3.79 21.70
C ALA A 346 -22.82 -2.66 21.80
N THR A 347 -22.54 -1.65 22.62
CA THR A 347 -23.38 -0.46 22.76
C THR A 347 -23.40 0.37 21.47
N ALA A 348 -22.24 0.61 20.87
CA ALA A 348 -22.11 1.36 19.61
C ALA A 348 -22.85 0.66 18.46
N VAL A 349 -22.65 -0.65 18.34
CA VAL A 349 -23.34 -1.45 17.31
C VAL A 349 -24.84 -1.42 17.52
N HIS A 350 -25.34 -1.60 18.75
CA HIS A 350 -26.76 -1.49 19.05
C HIS A 350 -27.35 -0.14 18.67
N LEU A 351 -26.59 0.96 18.91
CA LEU A 351 -27.02 2.31 18.51
C LEU A 351 -27.15 2.42 16.97
N MET A 352 -26.16 1.92 16.23
CA MET A 352 -26.17 1.94 14.77
C MET A 352 -27.27 1.04 14.17
N GLN A 353 -27.54 -0.14 14.77
CA GLN A 353 -28.56 -1.08 14.30
C GLN A 353 -29.99 -0.50 14.36
N LYS A 354 -30.24 0.55 15.12
CA LYS A 354 -31.56 1.22 15.13
C LYS A 354 -31.96 1.75 13.74
N ARG A 355 -31.00 1.99 12.87
CA ARG A 355 -31.26 2.54 11.52
C ARG A 355 -30.51 1.83 10.41
N HIS A 356 -29.34 1.30 10.68
CA HIS A 356 -28.40 0.78 9.71
C HIS A 356 -28.22 -0.74 9.84
N LEU A 357 -27.80 -1.38 8.76
CA LEU A 357 -27.25 -2.72 8.82
C LEU A 357 -25.77 -2.61 9.19
N VAL A 358 -25.33 -3.33 10.22
CA VAL A 358 -23.95 -3.22 10.72
C VAL A 358 -23.17 -4.48 10.39
N LEU A 359 -21.99 -4.28 9.80
CA LEU A 359 -21.00 -5.29 9.55
C LEU A 359 -19.71 -4.88 10.28
N VAL A 360 -19.18 -5.77 11.11
CA VAL A 360 -17.89 -5.59 11.78
C VAL A 360 -16.86 -6.44 11.05
N ALA A 361 -15.88 -5.78 10.46
CA ALA A 361 -14.75 -6.39 9.79
C ALA A 361 -13.52 -6.25 10.67
N THR A 362 -12.91 -7.37 10.99
CA THR A 362 -11.75 -7.44 11.87
C THR A 362 -10.62 -8.25 11.24
N LEU A 363 -9.39 -7.85 11.56
CA LEU A 363 -8.18 -8.50 11.09
C LEU A 363 -7.72 -9.55 12.10
N ARG A 364 -7.38 -10.74 11.61
CA ARG A 364 -6.64 -11.75 12.38
C ARG A 364 -5.14 -11.48 12.21
N GLU A 365 -4.44 -11.60 13.33
CA GLU A 365 -3.00 -11.43 13.38
C GLU A 365 -2.31 -12.75 12.97
N ALA A 366 -1.89 -12.83 11.71
CA ALA A 366 -1.28 -14.04 11.13
C ALA A 366 -0.02 -14.50 11.87
N GLU A 367 0.73 -13.55 12.43
CA GLU A 367 1.92 -13.84 13.21
C GLU A 367 1.59 -14.61 14.51
N LEU A 368 0.51 -14.25 15.19
CA LEU A 368 0.04 -14.98 16.39
C LEU A 368 -0.45 -16.39 16.03
N GLU A 369 -1.14 -16.56 14.92
CA GLU A 369 -1.58 -17.88 14.43
C GLU A 369 -0.39 -18.78 14.11
N THR A 370 0.62 -18.24 13.43
CA THR A 370 1.85 -18.95 13.10
C THR A 370 2.60 -19.36 14.37
N ARG A 371 2.71 -18.44 15.34
CA ARG A 371 3.40 -18.71 16.59
C ARG A 371 2.64 -19.71 17.46
N ALA A 372 1.32 -19.67 17.48
CA ALA A 372 0.49 -20.65 18.18
C ALA A 372 0.59 -22.07 17.59
N SER A 373 0.99 -22.22 16.32
CA SER A 373 1.23 -23.51 15.69
C SER A 373 2.64 -24.07 15.92
N THR A 374 3.54 -23.28 16.53
CA THR A 374 4.93 -23.69 16.82
C THR A 374 4.97 -24.62 18.05
N PRO A 375 5.74 -25.73 18.02
CA PRO A 375 5.87 -26.63 19.16
C PRO A 375 6.46 -25.93 20.39
N VAL A 376 5.84 -26.14 21.55
CA VAL A 376 6.30 -25.63 22.86
C VAL A 376 7.57 -26.37 23.27
N GLN A 377 8.67 -25.69 23.50
CA GLN A 377 9.97 -26.29 23.87
C GLN A 377 10.42 -25.94 25.29
N ASN A 378 9.95 -24.83 25.83
CA ASN A 378 10.35 -24.34 27.16
C ASN A 378 9.19 -23.66 27.89
N LEU A 379 9.42 -23.23 29.12
CA LEU A 379 8.40 -22.59 29.97
C LEU A 379 7.92 -21.25 29.36
N SER A 380 8.79 -20.48 28.75
CA SER A 380 8.41 -19.21 28.09
C SER A 380 7.43 -19.45 26.95
N ASP A 381 7.71 -20.46 26.10
CA ASP A 381 6.82 -20.85 25.01
C ASP A 381 5.45 -21.34 25.54
N ALA A 382 5.46 -22.06 26.67
CA ALA A 382 4.22 -22.53 27.28
C ALA A 382 3.36 -21.37 27.80
N LEU A 383 3.98 -20.36 28.41
CA LEU A 383 3.28 -19.18 28.90
C LEU A 383 2.73 -18.35 27.72
N GLU A 384 3.52 -18.16 26.66
CA GLU A 384 3.08 -17.48 25.44
C GLU A 384 1.92 -18.23 24.78
N PHE A 385 2.02 -19.54 24.64
CA PHE A 385 0.95 -20.37 24.08
C PHE A 385 -0.35 -20.26 24.90
N GLY A 386 -0.24 -20.29 26.25
CA GLY A 386 -1.38 -20.10 27.15
C GLY A 386 -2.05 -18.72 26.94
N ALA A 387 -1.24 -17.65 26.87
CA ALA A 387 -1.73 -16.30 26.64
C ALA A 387 -2.42 -16.16 25.27
N MET A 388 -1.82 -16.72 24.20
CA MET A 388 -2.42 -16.72 22.85
C MET A 388 -3.72 -17.50 22.81
N THR A 389 -3.78 -18.68 23.46
CA THR A 389 -5.00 -19.50 23.53
C THR A 389 -6.13 -18.76 24.24
N HIS A 390 -5.81 -18.07 25.32
CA HIS A 390 -6.78 -17.24 26.06
C HIS A 390 -7.28 -16.08 25.14
N TYR A 391 -6.37 -15.39 24.49
CA TYR A 391 -6.71 -14.31 23.54
C TYR A 391 -7.65 -14.78 22.44
N PHE A 392 -7.36 -15.92 21.79
CA PHE A 392 -8.22 -16.46 20.73
C PHE A 392 -9.59 -16.90 21.26
N ALA A 393 -9.65 -17.45 22.46
CA ALA A 393 -10.92 -17.83 23.10
C ALA A 393 -11.80 -16.60 23.38
N GLU A 394 -11.24 -15.53 23.96
CA GLU A 394 -11.97 -14.29 24.22
C GLU A 394 -12.44 -13.63 22.91
N ARG A 395 -11.58 -13.58 21.90
CA ARG A 395 -11.92 -13.06 20.57
C ARG A 395 -13.08 -13.83 19.94
N ARG A 396 -13.06 -15.17 20.02
CA ARG A 396 -14.14 -16.03 19.53
C ARG A 396 -15.46 -15.71 20.24
N LEU A 397 -15.46 -15.64 21.56
CA LEU A 397 -16.65 -15.29 22.35
C LEU A 397 -17.23 -13.92 21.96
N LEU A 398 -16.36 -12.94 21.72
CA LEU A 398 -16.78 -11.62 21.27
C LEU A 398 -17.51 -11.69 19.91
N LEU A 399 -16.94 -12.41 18.95
CA LEU A 399 -17.54 -12.57 17.61
C LEU A 399 -18.87 -13.34 17.69
N GLU A 400 -18.96 -14.40 18.51
CA GLU A 400 -20.19 -15.14 18.73
C GLU A 400 -21.28 -14.27 19.36
N ASN A 401 -20.92 -13.43 20.33
CA ASN A 401 -21.83 -12.46 20.95
C ASN A 401 -22.35 -11.40 19.94
N LEU A 402 -21.51 -10.93 19.03
CA LEU A 402 -21.92 -10.02 17.97
C LEU A 402 -22.89 -10.72 16.99
N ARG A 403 -22.59 -11.95 16.59
CA ARG A 403 -23.46 -12.76 15.71
C ARG A 403 -24.81 -13.05 16.36
N ALA A 404 -24.83 -13.37 17.65
CA ALA A 404 -26.08 -13.58 18.41
C ALA A 404 -26.97 -12.32 18.40
N LYS A 405 -26.35 -11.11 18.33
CA LYS A 405 -27.06 -9.83 18.19
C LYS A 405 -27.37 -9.46 16.73
N ARG A 406 -27.28 -10.41 15.79
CA ARG A 406 -27.54 -10.22 14.35
C ARG A 406 -26.59 -9.20 13.70
N VAL A 407 -25.38 -9.07 14.19
CA VAL A 407 -24.32 -8.29 13.57
C VAL A 407 -23.62 -9.16 12.55
N LEU A 408 -23.43 -8.65 11.34
CA LEU A 408 -22.60 -9.32 10.35
C LEU A 408 -21.12 -9.19 10.76
N THR A 409 -20.37 -10.27 10.68
CA THR A 409 -18.96 -10.27 11.07
C THR A 409 -18.10 -10.91 9.98
N VAL A 410 -17.01 -10.24 9.66
CA VAL A 410 -15.91 -10.77 8.85
C VAL A 410 -14.66 -10.76 9.70
N ASP A 411 -14.04 -11.93 9.88
CA ASP A 411 -12.82 -12.10 10.67
C ASP A 411 -11.79 -12.87 9.84
N GLU A 412 -10.88 -12.15 9.24
CA GLU A 412 -9.95 -12.72 8.25
C GLU A 412 -8.53 -12.17 8.41
N SER A 413 -7.56 -12.89 7.83
CA SER A 413 -6.19 -12.40 7.72
C SER A 413 -6.14 -11.14 6.83
N ALA A 414 -5.10 -10.34 7.01
CA ALA A 414 -4.88 -9.11 6.26
C ALA A 414 -4.96 -9.29 4.73
N GLN A 415 -4.46 -10.41 4.23
CA GLN A 415 -4.46 -10.74 2.79
C GLN A 415 -5.85 -11.11 2.27
N MET A 416 -6.66 -11.79 3.08
CA MET A 416 -7.98 -12.29 2.69
C MET A 416 -9.12 -11.31 2.97
N LEU A 417 -8.91 -10.33 3.86
CA LEU A 417 -9.93 -9.35 4.25
C LEU A 417 -10.58 -8.63 3.06
N PRO A 418 -9.85 -8.15 2.04
CA PRO A 418 -10.47 -7.47 0.90
C PRO A 418 -11.48 -8.35 0.16
N VAL A 419 -11.15 -9.62 -0.08
CA VAL A 419 -11.99 -10.58 -0.78
C VAL A 419 -13.18 -11.00 0.07
N ALA A 420 -12.95 -11.31 1.35
CA ALA A 420 -14.01 -11.71 2.28
C ALA A 420 -15.04 -10.59 2.47
N LEU A 421 -14.57 -9.35 2.60
CA LEU A 421 -15.44 -8.18 2.75
C LEU A 421 -16.27 -7.93 1.47
N ALA A 422 -15.66 -8.10 0.29
CA ALA A 422 -16.36 -8.01 -0.98
C ALA A 422 -17.45 -9.08 -1.12
N ASN A 423 -17.15 -10.32 -0.75
CA ASN A 423 -18.12 -11.42 -0.78
C ASN A 423 -19.28 -11.16 0.19
N GLN A 424 -18.98 -10.74 1.42
CA GLN A 424 -20.02 -10.42 2.40
C GLN A 424 -20.93 -9.29 1.95
N TYR A 425 -20.38 -8.25 1.32
CA TYR A 425 -21.19 -7.18 0.71
C TYR A 425 -22.10 -7.71 -0.40
N LEU A 426 -21.57 -8.54 -1.30
CA LEU A 426 -22.35 -9.13 -2.38
C LEU A 426 -23.46 -10.06 -1.86
N ASP A 427 -23.19 -10.82 -0.78
CA ASP A 427 -24.19 -11.66 -0.12
C ASP A 427 -25.32 -10.84 0.50
N VAL A 428 -24.97 -9.75 1.21
CA VAL A 428 -25.95 -8.80 1.78
C VAL A 428 -26.82 -8.18 0.68
N LYS A 429 -26.19 -7.78 -0.41
CA LYS A 429 -26.89 -7.22 -1.56
C LYS A 429 -27.78 -8.25 -2.26
N ALA A 430 -27.31 -9.49 -2.41
CA ALA A 430 -28.09 -10.58 -2.99
C ALA A 430 -29.28 -10.97 -2.11
N ALA A 431 -29.15 -10.88 -0.78
CA ALA A 431 -30.22 -11.15 0.17
C ALA A 431 -31.28 -10.04 0.23
N GLY A 432 -31.04 -8.86 -0.38
CA GLY A 432 -31.97 -7.73 -0.34
C GLY A 432 -32.22 -7.17 1.07
N THR A 433 -31.24 -7.30 1.97
CA THR A 433 -31.39 -6.90 3.39
C THR A 433 -31.00 -5.44 3.64
N LEU A 434 -30.51 -4.74 2.63
CA LEU A 434 -30.14 -3.31 2.69
C LEU A 434 -31.31 -2.39 2.50
#